data_18aa0faaa50e710b863a79fb5d838121
#
_entry.id   18aa0faaa50e710b863a79fb5d838121
#
_cell.length_a   1.000
_cell.length_b   1.000
_cell.length_c   1.000
_cell.angle_alpha   90.00
_cell.angle_beta   90.00
_cell.angle_gamma   90.00
#
_symmetry.space_group_name_H-M   'P 1'
#
loop_
_entity.id
_entity.type
_entity.pdbx_description
1 polymer ?
#
loop_
_entity_poly.entity_id
_entity_poly.type
_entity_poly.pdbx_seq_one_letter_code
_entity_poly.pdbx_strand_id
1 'polypeptide(L)'
;MLGGHGILLAIIASIIDHLRHSYSPLNSVLVKSPEGHWHPAPCGPGARTEEGLVVYRFGTSLYYANASRLAEDVAALIGHGGPLRWMVIDCAAIGDVDYTASAVLAAVVEHVHQHHVHLVLSSVLGPVRQQLDRYGISKALGQDAYFDTPGEALEAFHSTVS
;
A
#
# COMPACT_ATOMS: atom_id res chain seq x y z
N MET A 1 4.82 -12.05 47.10
CA MET A 1 3.63 -12.04 46.29
C MET A 1 3.63 -11.06 45.14
N LEU A 2 4.78 -10.51 44.79
CA LEU A 2 4.97 -9.63 43.64
C LEU A 2 5.05 -10.39 42.31
N GLY A 3 5.29 -11.71 42.33
CA GLY A 3 5.45 -12.53 41.11
C GLY A 3 4.18 -12.80 40.32
N GLY A 4 2.99 -12.78 40.94
CA GLY A 4 1.71 -13.02 40.25
C GLY A 4 1.26 -11.87 39.35
N HIS A 5 1.56 -10.63 39.70
CA HIS A 5 1.24 -9.45 38.91
C HIS A 5 2.17 -9.31 37.69
N GLY A 6 3.46 -9.68 37.83
CA GLY A 6 4.41 -9.65 36.73
C GLY A 6 4.07 -10.68 35.63
N ILE A 7 3.64 -11.87 36.02
CA ILE A 7 3.21 -12.93 35.08
C ILE A 7 1.93 -12.52 34.37
N LEU A 8 0.95 -11.97 35.05
CA LEU A 8 -0.31 -11.51 34.48
C LEU A 8 -0.09 -10.37 33.44
N LEU A 9 0.77 -9.39 33.79
CA LEU A 9 1.13 -8.31 32.88
C LEU A 9 1.87 -8.82 31.65
N ALA A 10 2.76 -9.81 31.80
CA ALA A 10 3.46 -10.41 30.67
C ALA A 10 2.51 -11.16 29.73
N ILE A 11 1.51 -11.88 30.27
CA ILE A 11 0.49 -12.56 29.49
C ILE A 11 -0.38 -11.55 28.72
N ILE A 12 -0.82 -10.48 29.37
CA ILE A 12 -1.62 -9.43 28.73
C ILE A 12 -0.82 -8.74 27.64
N ALA A 13 0.43 -8.39 27.87
CA ALA A 13 1.30 -7.78 26.87
C ALA A 13 1.52 -8.71 25.68
N SER A 14 1.70 -10.00 25.90
CA SER A 14 1.84 -11.01 24.85
C SER A 14 0.56 -11.14 24.02
N ILE A 15 -0.61 -11.12 24.65
CA ILE A 15 -1.90 -11.17 23.95
C ILE A 15 -2.10 -9.91 23.10
N ILE A 16 -1.79 -8.74 23.64
CA ILE A 16 -1.89 -7.47 22.91
C ILE A 16 -0.96 -7.47 21.69
N ASP A 17 0.27 -7.90 21.88
CA ASP A 17 1.25 -8.00 20.80
C ASP A 17 0.78 -8.97 19.70
N HIS A 18 0.27 -10.13 20.10
CA HIS A 18 -0.28 -11.12 19.17
C HIS A 18 -1.51 -10.58 18.43
N LEU A 19 -2.42 -9.89 19.12
CA LEU A 19 -3.58 -9.25 18.50
C LEU A 19 -3.16 -8.13 17.55
N ARG A 20 -2.22 -7.30 17.91
CA ARG A 20 -1.67 -6.25 17.04
C ARG A 20 -1.04 -6.85 15.79
N HIS A 21 -0.33 -7.97 15.91
CA HIS A 21 0.26 -8.68 14.78
C HIS A 21 -0.81 -9.33 13.88
N SER A 22 -1.88 -9.85 14.47
CA SER A 22 -2.99 -10.49 13.73
C SER A 22 -3.94 -9.48 13.07
N TYR A 23 -4.10 -8.30 13.64
CA TYR A 23 -5.00 -7.26 13.15
C TYR A 23 -4.31 -6.15 12.36
N SER A 24 -2.99 -6.06 12.40
CA SER A 24 -2.25 -5.19 11.49
C SER A 24 -2.38 -5.78 10.09
N PRO A 25 -3.06 -5.11 9.15
CA PRO A 25 -2.97 -5.53 7.77
C PRO A 25 -1.49 -5.60 7.42
N LEU A 26 -1.08 -6.66 6.73
CA LEU A 26 0.31 -6.88 6.31
C LEU A 26 0.68 -5.90 5.18
N ASN A 27 0.50 -4.61 5.44
CA ASN A 27 0.89 -3.57 4.53
C ASN A 27 2.41 -3.44 4.55
N SER A 28 2.99 -3.37 3.39
CA SER A 28 4.44 -3.37 3.24
C SER A 28 4.86 -2.52 2.07
N VAL A 29 6.12 -2.10 2.11
CA VAL A 29 6.81 -1.56 0.95
C VAL A 29 7.62 -2.70 0.35
N LEU A 30 7.49 -2.92 -0.95
CA LEU A 30 8.24 -3.96 -1.64
C LEU A 30 9.61 -3.42 -2.04
N VAL A 31 10.64 -4.17 -1.71
CA VAL A 31 12.02 -3.89 -2.09
C VAL A 31 12.57 -5.05 -2.90
N LYS A 32 13.47 -4.75 -3.83
CA LYS A 32 14.07 -5.75 -4.69
C LYS A 32 15.49 -6.05 -4.22
N SER A 33 15.79 -7.34 -4.03
CA SER A 33 17.15 -7.77 -3.68
C SER A 33 18.10 -7.66 -4.87
N PRO A 34 19.44 -7.67 -4.65
CA PRO A 34 20.40 -7.71 -5.73
C PRO A 34 20.20 -8.89 -6.69
N GLU A 35 19.65 -10.02 -6.21
CA GLU A 35 19.32 -11.21 -7.02
C GLU A 35 18.02 -11.06 -7.82
N GLY A 36 17.28 -9.94 -7.64
CA GLY A 36 16.06 -9.65 -8.38
C GLY A 36 14.76 -10.17 -7.73
N HIS A 37 14.82 -10.62 -6.49
CA HIS A 37 13.65 -11.08 -5.75
C HIS A 37 12.99 -9.93 -4.98
N TRP A 38 11.66 -9.91 -5.00
CA TRP A 38 10.88 -8.95 -4.22
C TRP A 38 10.69 -9.44 -2.79
N HIS A 39 10.92 -8.55 -1.82
CA HIS A 39 10.62 -8.81 -0.41
C HIS A 39 9.79 -7.71 0.20
N PRO A 40 8.88 -8.05 1.13
CA PRO A 40 8.20 -7.03 1.93
C PRO A 40 9.15 -6.43 2.96
N ALA A 41 9.12 -5.10 3.07
CA ALA A 41 9.78 -4.34 4.12
C ALA A 41 8.71 -3.57 4.91
N PRO A 42 9.00 -3.16 6.17
CA PRO A 42 8.03 -2.40 6.93
C PRO A 42 7.59 -1.12 6.22
N CYS A 43 6.29 -0.86 6.22
CA CYS A 43 5.72 0.38 5.71
C CYS A 43 5.84 1.45 6.78
N GLY A 44 6.92 2.21 6.74
CA GLY A 44 7.17 3.34 7.64
C GLY A 44 7.25 4.66 6.91
N PRO A 45 7.23 5.80 7.65
CA PRO A 45 7.39 7.11 7.03
C PRO A 45 8.66 7.19 6.19
N GLY A 46 8.52 7.58 4.93
CA GLY A 46 9.65 7.73 4.03
C GLY A 46 10.25 6.45 3.48
N ALA A 47 9.63 5.28 3.70
CA ALA A 47 10.07 4.04 3.08
C ALA A 47 10.06 4.14 1.56
N ARG A 48 11.07 3.60 0.90
CA ARG A 48 11.24 3.66 -0.56
C ARG A 48 11.67 2.30 -1.10
N THR A 49 11.21 1.99 -2.29
CA THR A 49 11.71 0.84 -3.08
C THR A 49 13.06 1.17 -3.67
N GLU A 50 13.15 2.35 -4.26
CA GLU A 50 14.38 2.98 -4.72
C GLU A 50 14.19 4.49 -4.78
N GLU A 51 15.21 5.24 -5.14
CA GLU A 51 15.13 6.70 -5.20
C GLU A 51 14.00 7.15 -6.13
N GLY A 52 13.06 7.93 -5.60
CA GLY A 52 11.92 8.46 -6.35
C GLY A 52 10.77 7.49 -6.56
N LEU A 53 10.88 6.24 -6.10
CA LEU A 53 9.86 5.20 -6.30
C LEU A 53 9.51 4.48 -5.00
N VAL A 54 8.23 4.29 -4.78
CA VAL A 54 7.73 3.37 -3.76
C VAL A 54 6.73 2.39 -4.37
N VAL A 55 6.92 1.11 -4.09
CA VAL A 55 5.95 0.06 -4.38
C VAL A 55 5.32 -0.36 -3.05
N TYR A 56 4.07 0.02 -2.87
CA TYR A 56 3.32 -0.20 -1.64
C TYR A 56 2.30 -1.31 -1.85
N ARG A 57 2.28 -2.31 -0.98
CA ARG A 57 1.31 -3.41 -1.00
C ARG A 57 0.33 -3.26 0.15
N PHE A 58 -0.96 -3.21 -0.18
CA PHE A 58 -2.04 -3.33 0.79
C PHE A 58 -2.37 -4.81 0.96
N GLY A 59 -2.32 -5.30 2.19
CA GLY A 59 -2.26 -6.74 2.49
C GLY A 59 -3.58 -7.49 2.55
N THR A 60 -4.71 -6.84 2.25
CA THR A 60 -6.05 -7.45 2.32
C THR A 60 -7.03 -6.72 1.39
N SER A 61 -8.23 -7.24 1.27
CA SER A 61 -9.30 -6.56 0.54
C SER A 61 -9.64 -5.21 1.17
N LEU A 62 -10.12 -4.29 0.35
CA LEU A 62 -10.34 -2.90 0.74
C LEU A 62 -11.80 -2.68 1.12
N TYR A 63 -12.06 -2.50 2.42
CA TYR A 63 -13.37 -2.26 3.00
C TYR A 63 -13.40 -0.97 3.79
N TYR A 64 -14.58 -0.51 4.12
CA TYR A 64 -14.79 0.69 4.94
C TYR A 64 -13.90 0.70 6.19
N ALA A 65 -13.83 -0.43 6.89
CA ALA A 65 -13.12 -0.54 8.17
C ALA A 65 -11.60 -0.36 8.06
N ASN A 66 -10.99 -0.62 6.90
CA ASN A 66 -9.54 -0.57 6.72
C ASN A 66 -9.06 0.45 5.67
N ALA A 67 -9.98 1.09 4.96
CA ALA A 67 -9.62 2.03 3.90
C ALA A 67 -8.85 3.25 4.42
N SER A 68 -9.16 3.72 5.63
CA SER A 68 -8.43 4.82 6.26
C SER A 68 -6.95 4.47 6.50
N ARG A 69 -6.63 3.21 6.75
CA ARG A 69 -5.25 2.75 6.90
C ARG A 69 -4.45 2.94 5.62
N LEU A 70 -5.04 2.61 4.47
CA LEU A 70 -4.41 2.86 3.18
C LEU A 70 -4.13 4.35 2.99
N ALA A 71 -5.09 5.22 3.31
CA ALA A 71 -4.91 6.67 3.22
C ALA A 71 -3.80 7.18 4.14
N GLU A 72 -3.73 6.70 5.37
CA GLU A 72 -2.68 7.04 6.33
C GLU A 72 -1.29 6.60 5.84
N ASP A 73 -1.17 5.36 5.35
CA ASP A 73 0.09 4.84 4.83
C ASP A 73 0.58 5.64 3.63
N VAL A 74 -0.29 5.95 2.69
CA VAL A 74 0.03 6.75 1.51
C VAL A 74 0.49 8.15 1.91
N ALA A 75 -0.21 8.81 2.83
CA ALA A 75 0.16 10.13 3.31
C ALA A 75 1.54 10.14 3.98
N ALA A 76 1.84 9.12 4.78
CA ALA A 76 3.15 8.97 5.42
C ALA A 76 4.27 8.73 4.42
N LEU A 77 4.02 7.94 3.38
CA LEU A 77 5.00 7.67 2.31
C LEU A 77 5.32 8.92 1.49
N ILE A 78 4.32 9.76 1.22
CA ILE A 78 4.50 11.01 0.47
C ILE A 78 5.16 12.07 1.35
N GLY A 79 4.75 12.19 2.61
CA GLY A 79 5.18 13.27 3.50
C GLY A 79 6.62 13.18 4.00
N HIS A 80 7.30 12.06 3.83
CA HIS A 80 8.63 11.80 4.38
C HIS A 80 9.53 11.09 3.36
N GLY A 81 10.83 11.13 3.59
CA GLY A 81 11.80 10.30 2.85
C GLY A 81 12.31 10.87 1.53
N GLY A 82 12.20 12.18 1.34
CA GLY A 82 12.69 12.84 0.13
C GLY A 82 11.71 12.79 -1.04
N PRO A 83 12.11 13.31 -2.22
CA PRO A 83 11.22 13.42 -3.37
C PRO A 83 10.68 12.05 -3.81
N LEU A 84 9.38 11.98 -4.03
CA LEU A 84 8.72 10.83 -4.60
C LEU A 84 8.19 11.22 -5.98
N ARG A 85 8.49 10.40 -7.00
CA ARG A 85 8.07 10.64 -8.38
C ARG A 85 6.97 9.68 -8.79
N TRP A 86 7.10 8.41 -8.41
CA TRP A 86 6.13 7.37 -8.71
C TRP A 86 5.73 6.62 -7.45
N MET A 87 4.45 6.32 -7.36
CA MET A 87 3.89 5.41 -6.37
C MET A 87 3.15 4.29 -7.10
N VAL A 88 3.55 3.06 -6.81
CA VAL A 88 2.88 1.85 -7.28
C VAL A 88 2.11 1.27 -6.10
N ILE A 89 0.81 1.10 -6.23
CA ILE A 89 0.04 0.32 -5.26
C ILE A 89 -0.13 -1.09 -5.82
N ASP A 90 0.52 -2.06 -5.19
CA ASP A 90 0.39 -3.45 -5.55
C ASP A 90 -0.87 -4.04 -4.93
N CYS A 91 -1.78 -4.50 -5.78
CA CYS A 91 -3.13 -4.93 -5.41
C CYS A 91 -3.27 -6.46 -5.38
N ALA A 92 -2.16 -7.20 -5.35
CA ALA A 92 -2.19 -8.67 -5.41
C ALA A 92 -3.04 -9.31 -4.30
N ALA A 93 -3.09 -8.69 -3.12
CA ALA A 93 -3.87 -9.17 -1.98
C ALA A 93 -5.29 -8.60 -1.91
N ILE A 94 -5.67 -7.71 -2.82
CA ILE A 94 -6.99 -7.09 -2.85
C ILE A 94 -7.91 -7.90 -3.74
N GLY A 95 -8.81 -8.67 -3.10
CA GLY A 95 -9.81 -9.47 -3.82
C GLY A 95 -11.16 -8.79 -4.00
N ASP A 96 -11.36 -7.68 -3.30
CA ASP A 96 -12.63 -6.93 -3.32
C ASP A 96 -12.42 -5.50 -2.84
N VAL A 97 -13.20 -4.57 -3.40
CA VAL A 97 -13.27 -3.16 -2.98
C VAL A 97 -14.72 -2.79 -2.81
N ASP A 98 -15.15 -2.50 -1.56
CA ASP A 98 -16.53 -2.10 -1.35
C ASP A 98 -16.78 -0.64 -1.78
N TYR A 99 -18.05 -0.29 -1.94
CA TYR A 99 -18.45 1.02 -2.43
C TYR A 99 -17.96 2.16 -1.52
N THR A 100 -18.03 1.96 -0.21
CA THR A 100 -17.60 2.96 0.77
C THR A 100 -16.09 3.16 0.76
N ALA A 101 -15.33 2.09 0.59
CA ALA A 101 -13.88 2.16 0.44
C ALA A 101 -13.47 2.89 -0.85
N SER A 102 -14.28 2.81 -1.90
CA SER A 102 -13.98 3.49 -3.16
C SER A 102 -13.91 5.01 -3.01
N ALA A 103 -14.70 5.60 -2.11
CA ALA A 103 -14.64 7.04 -1.82
C ALA A 103 -13.30 7.44 -1.19
N VAL A 104 -12.78 6.62 -0.27
CA VAL A 104 -11.46 6.82 0.33
C VAL A 104 -10.37 6.66 -0.73
N LEU A 105 -10.49 5.65 -1.58
CA LEU A 105 -9.53 5.42 -2.67
C LEU A 105 -9.52 6.59 -3.67
N ALA A 106 -10.67 7.17 -4.00
CA ALA A 106 -10.75 8.35 -4.84
C ALA A 106 -10.02 9.55 -4.21
N ALA A 107 -10.18 9.74 -2.90
CA ALA A 107 -9.47 10.78 -2.17
C ALA A 107 -7.95 10.54 -2.14
N VAL A 108 -7.52 9.29 -2.03
CA VAL A 108 -6.10 8.91 -2.12
C VAL A 108 -5.52 9.24 -3.48
N VAL A 109 -6.23 8.91 -4.56
CA VAL A 109 -5.79 9.23 -5.93
C VAL A 109 -5.59 10.74 -6.09
N GLU A 110 -6.55 11.53 -5.63
CA GLU A 110 -6.47 13.00 -5.69
C GLU A 110 -5.30 13.52 -4.87
N HIS A 111 -5.11 13.02 -3.65
CA HIS A 111 -4.01 13.42 -2.77
C HIS A 111 -2.64 13.16 -3.41
N VAL A 112 -2.46 11.99 -4.00
CA VAL A 112 -1.21 11.63 -4.69
C VAL A 112 -0.96 12.56 -5.88
N HIS A 113 -1.98 12.83 -6.68
CA HIS A 113 -1.87 13.72 -7.83
C HIS A 113 -1.56 15.16 -7.42
N GLN A 114 -2.14 15.65 -6.33
CA GLN A 114 -1.86 16.99 -5.79
C GLN A 114 -0.39 17.18 -5.39
N HIS A 115 0.30 16.08 -5.02
CA HIS A 115 1.72 16.09 -4.69
C HIS A 115 2.62 15.84 -5.92
N HIS A 116 2.05 15.86 -7.12
CA HIS A 116 2.77 15.63 -8.38
C HIS A 116 3.48 14.26 -8.43
N VAL A 117 2.88 13.26 -7.78
CA VAL A 117 3.35 11.88 -7.82
C VAL A 117 2.53 11.11 -8.85
N HIS A 118 3.20 10.36 -9.70
CA HIS A 118 2.53 9.50 -10.67
C HIS A 118 2.09 8.21 -9.98
N LEU A 119 0.77 8.02 -9.90
CA LEU A 119 0.16 6.86 -9.26
C LEU A 119 -0.23 5.80 -10.27
N VAL A 120 0.25 4.58 -10.07
CA VAL A 120 -0.14 3.42 -10.86
C VAL A 120 -0.51 2.24 -9.95
N LEU A 121 -1.27 1.31 -10.47
CA LEU A 121 -1.65 0.08 -9.77
C LEU A 121 -1.03 -1.13 -10.47
N SER A 122 -0.61 -2.11 -9.69
CA SER A 122 -0.11 -3.37 -10.22
C SER A 122 -0.89 -4.56 -9.65
N SER A 123 -0.87 -5.67 -10.37
CA SER A 123 -1.47 -6.95 -9.94
C SER A 123 -2.97 -6.87 -9.62
N VAL A 124 -3.70 -6.02 -10.32
CA VAL A 124 -5.15 -5.85 -10.10
C VAL A 124 -5.90 -7.03 -10.69
N LEU A 125 -6.64 -7.76 -9.85
CA LEU A 125 -7.47 -8.87 -10.28
C LEU A 125 -8.62 -8.38 -11.16
N GLY A 126 -9.02 -9.19 -12.16
CA GLY A 126 -10.08 -8.83 -13.10
C GLY A 126 -11.36 -8.31 -12.46
N PRO A 127 -11.95 -9.01 -11.48
CA PRO A 127 -13.15 -8.53 -10.77
C PRO A 127 -12.93 -7.19 -10.05
N VAL A 128 -11.76 -6.98 -9.48
CA VAL A 128 -11.39 -5.71 -8.81
C VAL A 128 -11.25 -4.60 -9.85
N ARG A 129 -10.64 -4.88 -11.00
CA ARG A 129 -10.55 -3.92 -12.11
C ARG A 129 -11.93 -3.46 -12.54
N GLN A 130 -12.88 -4.36 -12.67
CA GLN A 130 -14.27 -4.03 -13.01
C GLN A 130 -14.93 -3.14 -11.95
N GLN A 131 -14.64 -3.38 -10.67
CA GLN A 131 -15.13 -2.52 -9.58
C GLN A 131 -14.52 -1.12 -9.68
N LEU A 132 -13.21 -1.01 -9.88
CA LEU A 132 -12.52 0.28 -10.02
C LEU A 132 -13.03 1.07 -11.24
N ASP A 133 -13.29 0.39 -12.34
CA ASP A 133 -13.89 1.01 -13.53
C ASP A 133 -15.28 1.56 -13.21
N ARG A 134 -16.11 0.78 -12.54
CA ARG A 134 -17.48 1.15 -12.16
C ARG A 134 -17.53 2.31 -11.17
N TYR A 135 -16.58 2.34 -10.23
CA TYR A 135 -16.51 3.39 -9.22
C TYR A 135 -15.85 4.68 -9.72
N GLY A 136 -15.39 4.71 -10.96
CA GLY A 136 -14.73 5.89 -11.53
C GLY A 136 -13.26 6.04 -11.16
N ILE A 137 -12.68 5.09 -10.44
CA ILE A 137 -11.29 5.14 -10.02
C ILE A 137 -10.35 5.02 -11.21
N SER A 138 -10.62 4.13 -12.15
CA SER A 138 -9.81 3.96 -13.36
C SER A 138 -9.75 5.24 -14.18
N LYS A 139 -10.86 5.97 -14.26
CA LYS A 139 -10.91 7.28 -14.94
C LYS A 139 -10.06 8.32 -14.21
N ALA A 140 -10.10 8.34 -12.89
CA ALA A 140 -9.33 9.27 -12.08
C ALA A 140 -7.82 8.99 -12.14
N LEU A 141 -7.43 7.71 -12.23
CA LEU A 141 -6.04 7.31 -12.40
C LEU A 141 -5.47 7.72 -13.76
N GLY A 142 -6.27 7.68 -14.80
CA GLY A 142 -5.86 7.95 -16.17
C GLY A 142 -5.54 6.68 -16.96
N GLN A 143 -5.25 6.89 -18.24
CA GLN A 143 -4.80 5.80 -19.13
C GLN A 143 -3.40 5.35 -18.72
N ASP A 144 -3.08 4.10 -18.97
CA ASP A 144 -1.76 3.52 -18.68
C ASP A 144 -1.39 3.47 -17.20
N ALA A 145 -2.38 3.49 -16.30
CA ALA A 145 -2.16 3.42 -14.86
C ALA A 145 -2.14 1.99 -14.30
N TYR A 146 -2.29 0.98 -15.13
CA TYR A 146 -2.34 -0.42 -14.70
C TYR A 146 -1.20 -1.23 -15.29
N PHE A 147 -0.53 -1.98 -14.44
CA PHE A 147 0.54 -2.92 -14.81
C PHE A 147 0.20 -4.32 -14.28
N ASP A 148 0.58 -5.35 -15.02
CA ASP A 148 0.31 -6.72 -14.58
C ASP A 148 1.13 -7.12 -13.37
N THR A 149 2.34 -6.59 -13.24
CA THR A 149 3.25 -6.88 -12.13
C THR A 149 3.96 -5.62 -11.61
N PRO A 150 4.45 -5.64 -10.36
CA PRO A 150 5.31 -4.57 -9.87
C PRO A 150 6.59 -4.40 -10.69
N GLY A 151 7.12 -5.50 -11.25
CA GLY A 151 8.31 -5.47 -12.11
C GLY A 151 8.10 -4.66 -13.38
N GLU A 152 6.96 -4.81 -14.04
CA GLU A 152 6.61 -4.01 -15.22
C GLU A 152 6.49 -2.52 -14.88
N ALA A 153 5.89 -2.19 -13.74
CA ALA A 153 5.80 -0.81 -13.28
C ALA A 153 7.20 -0.22 -12.99
N LEU A 154 8.11 -1.01 -12.43
CA LEU A 154 9.49 -0.63 -12.19
C LEU A 154 10.23 -0.34 -13.51
N GLU A 155 10.06 -1.19 -14.50
CA GLU A 155 10.65 -0.99 -15.83
C GLU A 155 10.13 0.29 -16.50
N ALA A 156 8.82 0.53 -16.39
CA ALA A 156 8.22 1.76 -16.91
C ALA A 156 8.77 3.01 -16.19
N PHE A 157 8.94 2.94 -14.88
CA PHE A 157 9.57 4.02 -14.11
C PHE A 157 11.00 4.30 -14.61
N HIS A 158 11.82 3.26 -14.77
CA HIS A 158 13.19 3.42 -15.27
C HIS A 158 13.24 4.05 -16.66
N SER A 159 12.28 3.73 -17.51
CA SER A 159 12.18 4.32 -18.86
C SER A 159 11.87 5.83 -18.84
N THR A 160 11.25 6.32 -17.78
CA THR A 160 10.95 7.77 -17.65
C THR A 160 12.10 8.57 -17.05
N VAL A 161 13.08 7.89 -16.46
CA VAL A 161 14.21 8.51 -15.74
C VAL A 161 15.47 8.58 -16.60
N SER A 162 15.48 7.80 -17.69
CA SER A 162 16.55 7.80 -18.69
C SER A 162 16.37 8.93 -19.68
#